data_1cbb539037c9582d72273a6e29c6f600
#
_entry.id   1cbb539037c9582d72273a6e29c6f600
#
_cell.length_a   1.000
_cell.length_b   1.000
_cell.length_c   1.000
_cell.angle_alpha   90.00
_cell.angle_beta   90.00
_cell.angle_gamma   90.00
#
_symmetry.space_group_name_H-M   'P 1'
#
loop_
_entity.id
_entity.type
_entity.pdbx_description
1 polymer ?
#
loop_
_entity_poly.entity_id
_entity_poly.type
_entity_poly.pdbx_seq_one_letter_code
_entity_poly.pdbx_strand_id
1 'polypeptide(L)'
;HGVPLAPRALAYVSRSLTGIEIHPAAEIGDALFIDHGMGVVIGETAEVGADVTIYHGVTLGGTTLDRGKKRHPTVGDRVIIGAGAKVLGAITIGDDSRIGANSVVVRSVPARSVVVGVPGQVVSRTRVQFDVPEPDLDEAALPDLVGASRSSLISRVDELETAVTGAPASSTPRPGTDGVWSGFDFVI
;
A
#
# COMPACT_ATOMS: atom_id res chain seq x y z
N HIS A 1 18.02 20.24 -12.99
CA HIS A 1 18.71 19.12 -13.59
C HIS A 1 18.06 18.80 -14.94
N GLY A 2 18.76 19.13 -16.04
CA GLY A 2 18.32 18.85 -17.40
C GLY A 2 18.60 17.39 -17.73
N VAL A 3 17.63 16.50 -17.49
CA VAL A 3 17.74 15.14 -18.04
C VAL A 3 17.81 15.26 -19.55
N PRO A 4 18.86 14.71 -20.21
CA PRO A 4 18.98 14.76 -21.67
C PRO A 4 17.70 14.29 -22.37
N LEU A 5 17.39 14.83 -23.52
CA LEU A 5 16.18 14.51 -24.27
C LEU A 5 16.08 13.02 -24.59
N ALA A 6 17.19 12.36 -24.90
CA ALA A 6 17.22 10.95 -25.27
C ALA A 6 16.73 9.98 -24.17
N PRO A 7 17.17 10.06 -22.90
CA PRO A 7 16.61 9.25 -21.81
C PRO A 7 15.12 9.49 -21.59
N ARG A 8 14.64 10.73 -21.73
CA ARG A 8 13.20 11.00 -21.63
C ARG A 8 12.42 10.38 -22.79
N ALA A 9 12.90 10.50 -24.00
CA ALA A 9 12.27 9.85 -25.15
C ALA A 9 12.20 8.33 -24.99
N LEU A 10 13.28 7.71 -24.52
CA LEU A 10 13.31 6.27 -24.22
C LEU A 10 12.29 5.89 -23.14
N ALA A 11 12.19 6.67 -22.06
CA ALA A 11 11.19 6.44 -21.00
C ALA A 11 9.75 6.53 -21.55
N TYR A 12 9.45 7.46 -22.44
CA TYR A 12 8.14 7.55 -23.10
C TYR A 12 7.84 6.35 -23.99
N VAL A 13 8.83 5.89 -24.78
CA VAL A 13 8.67 4.68 -25.61
C VAL A 13 8.43 3.46 -24.72
N SER A 14 9.24 3.28 -23.67
CA SER A 14 9.07 2.20 -22.69
C SER A 14 7.66 2.21 -22.09
N ARG A 15 7.21 3.37 -21.61
CA ARG A 15 5.85 3.52 -21.06
C ARG A 15 4.78 3.14 -22.07
N SER A 16 4.94 3.56 -23.32
CA SER A 16 3.94 3.26 -24.37
C SER A 16 3.85 1.76 -24.68
N LEU A 17 4.95 1.03 -24.56
CA LEU A 17 5.03 -0.40 -24.84
C LEU A 17 4.63 -1.28 -23.65
N THR A 18 4.96 -0.84 -22.42
CA THR A 18 4.83 -1.66 -21.23
C THR A 18 3.74 -1.18 -20.26
N GLY A 19 3.31 0.08 -20.37
CA GLY A 19 2.45 0.73 -19.38
C GLY A 19 3.17 1.11 -18.09
N ILE A 20 4.50 0.96 -18.01
CA ILE A 20 5.34 1.27 -16.86
C ILE A 20 6.07 2.59 -17.10
N GLU A 21 5.93 3.54 -16.19
CA GLU A 21 6.65 4.81 -16.23
C GLU A 21 7.75 4.84 -15.17
N ILE A 22 9.00 4.85 -15.61
CA ILE A 22 10.15 5.05 -14.73
C ILE A 22 10.86 6.33 -15.19
N HIS A 23 10.95 7.31 -14.27
CA HIS A 23 11.65 8.54 -14.59
C HIS A 23 13.15 8.25 -14.76
N PRO A 24 13.82 8.80 -15.81
CA PRO A 24 15.23 8.48 -16.10
C PRO A 24 16.22 8.89 -15.00
N ALA A 25 15.81 9.72 -14.04
CA ALA A 25 16.63 10.12 -12.90
C ALA A 25 16.30 9.35 -11.62
N ALA A 26 15.38 8.38 -11.66
CA ALA A 26 15.13 7.49 -10.54
C ALA A 26 16.36 6.58 -10.32
N GLU A 27 16.70 6.34 -9.07
CA GLU A 27 17.76 5.42 -8.68
C GLU A 27 17.15 4.06 -8.36
N ILE A 28 17.57 3.03 -9.09
CA ILE A 28 17.03 1.67 -8.99
C ILE A 28 18.17 0.74 -8.62
N GLY A 29 18.02 0.04 -7.49
CA GLY A 29 18.93 -1.01 -7.05
C GLY A 29 18.78 -2.31 -7.84
N ASP A 30 19.61 -3.28 -7.50
CA ASP A 30 19.67 -4.56 -8.17
C ASP A 30 18.40 -5.41 -7.95
N ALA A 31 18.06 -6.25 -8.93
CA ALA A 31 16.98 -7.22 -8.84
C ALA A 31 15.58 -6.64 -8.54
N LEU A 32 15.28 -5.42 -9.02
CA LEU A 32 13.90 -4.92 -8.99
C LEU A 32 13.01 -5.82 -9.86
N PHE A 33 11.97 -6.38 -9.25
CA PHE A 33 10.96 -7.17 -9.94
C PHE A 33 9.64 -6.39 -10.01
N ILE A 34 9.07 -6.24 -11.22
CA ILE A 34 7.78 -5.59 -11.44
C ILE A 34 6.82 -6.60 -12.05
N ASP A 35 5.83 -7.02 -11.24
CA ASP A 35 4.83 -7.99 -11.67
C ASP A 35 3.59 -7.29 -12.26
N HIS A 36 3.12 -7.79 -13.41
CA HIS A 36 1.99 -7.24 -14.16
C HIS A 36 2.09 -5.75 -14.52
N GLY A 37 3.14 -5.08 -14.30
CA GLY A 37 3.62 -3.72 -14.50
C GLY A 37 2.70 -2.59 -14.92
N MET A 38 1.52 -2.85 -15.46
CA MET A 38 0.61 -1.82 -16.00
C MET A 38 0.28 -0.75 -14.95
N GLY A 39 0.51 0.52 -15.31
CA GLY A 39 0.19 1.66 -14.45
C GLY A 39 1.18 1.90 -13.30
N VAL A 40 2.33 1.20 -13.26
CA VAL A 40 3.41 1.53 -12.33
C VAL A 40 4.02 2.87 -12.71
N VAL A 41 4.23 3.73 -11.71
CA VAL A 41 4.89 5.04 -11.87
C VAL A 41 5.97 5.21 -10.82
N ILE A 42 7.22 5.38 -11.25
CA ILE A 42 8.38 5.67 -10.41
C ILE A 42 8.89 7.07 -10.73
N GLY A 43 8.78 7.99 -9.78
CA GLY A 43 9.06 9.42 -9.97
C GLY A 43 10.54 9.79 -9.95
N GLU A 44 10.84 11.03 -10.30
CA GLU A 44 12.17 11.57 -10.59
C GLU A 44 13.21 11.36 -9.49
N THR A 45 12.85 11.57 -8.24
CA THR A 45 13.76 11.46 -7.09
C THR A 45 13.47 10.23 -6.25
N ALA A 46 12.80 9.23 -6.81
CA ALA A 46 12.61 7.96 -6.14
C ALA A 46 13.93 7.19 -6.08
N GLU A 47 14.14 6.53 -4.97
CA GLU A 47 15.24 5.60 -4.75
C GLU A 47 14.62 4.26 -4.38
N VAL A 48 15.05 3.19 -5.04
CA VAL A 48 14.56 1.83 -4.82
C VAL A 48 15.75 0.94 -4.53
N GLY A 49 15.73 0.25 -3.40
CA GLY A 49 16.77 -0.66 -2.96
C GLY A 49 16.84 -1.96 -3.77
N ALA A 50 17.60 -2.91 -3.29
CA ALA A 50 17.78 -4.21 -3.91
C ALA A 50 16.65 -5.19 -3.58
N ASP A 51 16.38 -6.15 -4.47
CA ASP A 51 15.40 -7.22 -4.29
C ASP A 51 13.97 -6.71 -3.97
N VAL A 52 13.59 -5.57 -4.52
CA VAL A 52 12.26 -4.99 -4.33
C VAL A 52 11.27 -5.58 -5.32
N THR A 53 10.07 -5.92 -4.83
CA THR A 53 8.96 -6.37 -5.67
C THR A 53 7.86 -5.30 -5.71
N ILE A 54 7.41 -4.95 -6.91
CA ILE A 54 6.36 -3.96 -7.16
C ILE A 54 5.27 -4.56 -8.04
N TYR A 55 4.03 -4.46 -7.64
CA TYR A 55 2.89 -4.90 -8.45
C TYR A 55 2.32 -3.76 -9.30
N HIS A 56 1.40 -4.13 -10.21
CA HIS A 56 0.73 -3.18 -11.11
C HIS A 56 0.07 -2.02 -10.35
N GLY A 57 -0.03 -0.86 -11.02
CA GLY A 57 -0.71 0.32 -10.50
C GLY A 57 -0.02 1.00 -9.32
N VAL A 58 1.15 0.55 -8.88
CA VAL A 58 1.91 1.18 -7.80
C VAL A 58 2.43 2.54 -8.25
N THR A 59 2.37 3.52 -7.34
CA THR A 59 2.95 4.85 -7.57
C THR A 59 3.95 5.20 -6.48
N LEU A 60 5.20 5.45 -6.86
CA LEU A 60 6.20 6.12 -6.03
C LEU A 60 6.21 7.60 -6.42
N GLY A 61 5.30 8.38 -5.80
CA GLY A 61 4.93 9.72 -6.22
C GLY A 61 5.47 10.83 -5.34
N GLY A 62 5.53 12.03 -5.89
CA GLY A 62 5.83 13.25 -5.15
C GLY A 62 4.58 13.94 -4.64
N THR A 63 4.71 14.71 -3.57
CA THR A 63 3.61 15.53 -3.00
C THR A 63 3.84 17.02 -3.24
N THR A 64 4.98 17.42 -3.81
CA THR A 64 5.29 18.80 -4.16
C THR A 64 5.83 18.90 -5.59
N LEU A 65 5.81 20.10 -6.16
CA LEU A 65 6.39 20.41 -7.46
C LEU A 65 7.78 21.06 -7.36
N ASP A 66 8.37 21.10 -6.18
CA ASP A 66 9.67 21.71 -5.93
C ASP A 66 10.76 21.02 -6.77
N ARG A 67 11.43 21.77 -7.61
CA ARG A 67 12.53 21.28 -8.42
C ARG A 67 13.82 21.20 -7.60
N GLY A 68 14.61 20.17 -7.85
CA GLY A 68 15.93 20.01 -7.21
C GLY A 68 15.90 19.55 -5.75
N LYS A 69 14.72 19.23 -5.19
CA LYS A 69 14.58 18.65 -3.86
C LYS A 69 14.07 17.23 -3.94
N LYS A 70 14.44 16.40 -2.96
CA LYS A 70 13.84 15.09 -2.74
C LYS A 70 12.34 15.27 -2.50
N ARG A 71 11.50 14.60 -3.32
CA ARG A 71 10.03 14.66 -3.22
C ARG A 71 9.33 13.33 -3.46
N HIS A 72 10.10 12.29 -3.82
CA HIS A 72 9.63 10.93 -4.03
C HIS A 72 10.20 10.01 -2.97
N PRO A 73 9.59 8.84 -2.76
CA PRO A 73 10.00 7.91 -1.72
C PRO A 73 11.41 7.34 -1.90
N THR A 74 12.00 6.95 -0.76
CA THR A 74 13.12 6.01 -0.69
C THR A 74 12.57 4.68 -0.19
N VAL A 75 12.72 3.63 -0.97
CA VAL A 75 12.31 2.27 -0.66
C VAL A 75 13.55 1.46 -0.34
N GLY A 76 13.59 0.82 0.83
CA GLY A 76 14.70 -0.03 1.25
C GLY A 76 14.73 -1.37 0.52
N ASP A 77 15.60 -2.26 0.99
CA ASP A 77 15.83 -3.56 0.38
C ASP A 77 14.72 -4.57 0.73
N ARG A 78 14.45 -5.52 -0.18
CA ARG A 78 13.50 -6.62 0.01
C ARG A 78 12.09 -6.18 0.40
N VAL A 79 11.71 -4.97 -0.02
CA VAL A 79 10.37 -4.43 0.20
C VAL A 79 9.41 -4.98 -0.85
N ILE A 80 8.20 -5.33 -0.42
CA ILE A 80 7.11 -5.74 -1.32
C ILE A 80 6.03 -4.66 -1.29
N ILE A 81 5.63 -4.18 -2.48
CA ILE A 81 4.60 -3.15 -2.63
C ILE A 81 3.44 -3.71 -3.43
N GLY A 82 2.33 -3.99 -2.75
CA GLY A 82 1.12 -4.60 -3.31
C GLY A 82 0.42 -3.75 -4.35
N ALA A 83 -0.40 -4.40 -5.16
CA ALA A 83 -1.07 -3.81 -6.31
C ALA A 83 -1.84 -2.52 -5.98
N GLY A 84 -1.70 -1.52 -6.83
CA GLY A 84 -2.41 -0.25 -6.67
C GLY A 84 -1.95 0.64 -5.52
N ALA A 85 -0.98 0.23 -4.69
CA ALA A 85 -0.51 1.04 -3.57
C ALA A 85 0.10 2.38 -4.03
N LYS A 86 -0.08 3.42 -3.23
CA LYS A 86 0.46 4.76 -3.46
C LYS A 86 1.39 5.13 -2.32
N VAL A 87 2.67 5.27 -2.61
CA VAL A 87 3.70 5.73 -1.67
C VAL A 87 4.08 7.15 -2.07
N LEU A 88 3.74 8.13 -1.24
CA LEU A 88 3.73 9.52 -1.64
C LEU A 88 4.58 10.40 -0.72
N GLY A 89 5.43 11.22 -1.34
CA GLY A 89 6.28 12.21 -0.67
C GLY A 89 7.71 11.72 -0.42
N ALA A 90 8.53 12.59 0.17
CA ALA A 90 9.92 12.29 0.55
C ALA A 90 9.96 11.46 1.84
N ILE A 91 9.37 10.26 1.81
CA ILE A 91 9.27 9.33 2.93
C ILE A 91 10.17 8.11 2.69
N THR A 92 10.49 7.38 3.76
CA THR A 92 11.29 6.17 3.69
C THR A 92 10.45 4.96 4.06
N ILE A 93 10.51 3.92 3.23
CA ILE A 93 10.00 2.58 3.54
C ILE A 93 11.21 1.74 3.94
N GLY A 94 11.27 1.31 5.20
CA GLY A 94 12.39 0.52 5.71
C GLY A 94 12.42 -0.90 5.14
N ASP A 95 13.60 -1.50 5.19
CA ASP A 95 13.88 -2.82 4.64
C ASP A 95 12.91 -3.89 5.14
N ASP A 96 12.71 -4.93 4.34
CA ASP A 96 11.87 -6.10 4.67
C ASP A 96 10.41 -5.74 5.00
N SER A 97 9.92 -4.56 4.56
CA SER A 97 8.55 -4.12 4.80
C SER A 97 7.61 -4.56 3.68
N ARG A 98 6.33 -4.70 4.02
CA ARG A 98 5.27 -5.04 3.09
C ARG A 98 4.19 -3.95 3.09
N ILE A 99 3.87 -3.45 1.93
CA ILE A 99 2.79 -2.47 1.72
C ILE A 99 1.63 -3.21 1.07
N GLY A 100 0.51 -3.26 1.74
CA GLY A 100 -0.69 -3.94 1.26
C GLY A 100 -1.28 -3.27 0.01
N ALA A 101 -2.02 -4.06 -0.77
CA ALA A 101 -2.67 -3.58 -1.99
C ALA A 101 -3.59 -2.38 -1.70
N ASN A 102 -3.62 -1.41 -2.63
CA ASN A 102 -4.40 -0.18 -2.55
C ASN A 102 -4.15 0.70 -1.31
N SER A 103 -3.07 0.46 -0.57
CA SER A 103 -2.70 1.32 0.57
C SER A 103 -2.16 2.68 0.10
N VAL A 104 -2.42 3.73 0.88
CA VAL A 104 -1.90 5.08 0.62
C VAL A 104 -0.95 5.46 1.74
N VAL A 105 0.35 5.38 1.48
CA VAL A 105 1.40 5.62 2.47
C VAL A 105 1.96 7.03 2.30
N VAL A 106 1.80 7.85 3.33
CA VAL A 106 2.22 9.27 3.36
C VAL A 106 3.14 9.59 4.54
N ARG A 107 3.60 8.56 5.24
CA ARG A 107 4.54 8.68 6.37
C ARG A 107 5.58 7.58 6.27
N SER A 108 6.78 7.86 6.78
CA SER A 108 7.85 6.86 6.82
C SER A 108 7.45 5.62 7.61
N VAL A 109 7.89 4.48 7.12
CA VAL A 109 7.60 3.15 7.62
C VAL A 109 8.87 2.53 8.16
N PRO A 110 8.92 2.09 9.41
CA PRO A 110 10.07 1.37 9.95
C PRO A 110 10.31 0.04 9.21
N ALA A 111 11.54 -0.45 9.24
CA ALA A 111 11.88 -1.74 8.69
C ALA A 111 11.02 -2.88 9.29
N ARG A 112 10.81 -3.93 8.50
CA ARG A 112 10.06 -5.14 8.91
C ARG A 112 8.65 -4.83 9.39
N SER A 113 7.97 -3.93 8.70
CA SER A 113 6.60 -3.52 9.01
C SER A 113 5.63 -3.95 7.92
N VAL A 114 4.41 -4.25 8.32
CA VAL A 114 3.28 -4.42 7.40
C VAL A 114 2.40 -3.18 7.50
N VAL A 115 2.09 -2.57 6.34
CA VAL A 115 1.28 -1.35 6.26
C VAL A 115 0.07 -1.61 5.37
N VAL A 116 -1.12 -1.26 5.85
CA VAL A 116 -2.36 -1.39 5.07
C VAL A 116 -3.28 -0.20 5.29
N GLY A 117 -4.17 0.05 4.33
CA GLY A 117 -5.27 0.99 4.44
C GLY A 117 -5.00 2.40 3.87
N VAL A 118 -6.03 3.27 4.01
CA VAL A 118 -6.03 4.66 3.53
C VAL A 118 -6.53 5.57 4.67
N PRO A 119 -5.65 6.36 5.30
CA PRO A 119 -4.19 6.39 5.18
C PRO A 119 -3.55 5.09 5.72
N GLY A 120 -2.40 4.70 5.16
CA GLY A 120 -1.67 3.50 5.54
C GLY A 120 -1.26 3.49 7.02
N GLN A 121 -1.59 2.41 7.72
CA GLN A 121 -1.27 2.19 9.13
C GLN A 121 -0.35 0.99 9.28
N VAL A 122 0.65 1.10 10.14
CA VAL A 122 1.50 -0.05 10.52
C VAL A 122 0.69 -0.98 11.42
N VAL A 123 0.43 -2.20 10.93
CA VAL A 123 -0.41 -3.18 11.64
C VAL A 123 0.39 -4.28 12.30
N SER A 124 1.55 -4.59 11.78
CA SER A 124 2.46 -5.58 12.34
C SER A 124 3.90 -5.15 12.11
N ARG A 125 4.75 -5.40 13.10
CA ARG A 125 6.20 -5.44 12.94
C ARG A 125 6.59 -6.90 12.97
N THR A 126 6.83 -7.48 11.82
CA THR A 126 7.22 -8.88 11.74
C THR A 126 8.61 -9.05 12.40
N ARG A 127 8.69 -9.88 13.46
CA ARG A 127 9.97 -10.46 13.85
C ARG A 127 10.32 -11.48 12.78
N VAL A 128 11.14 -11.09 11.82
CA VAL A 128 11.61 -12.03 10.79
C VAL A 128 12.63 -12.96 11.42
N GLN A 129 12.24 -14.19 11.58
CA GLN A 129 13.17 -15.30 11.67
C GLN A 129 13.57 -15.59 10.22
N PHE A 130 14.85 -15.40 9.89
CA PHE A 130 15.34 -15.59 8.53
C PHE A 130 15.41 -17.08 8.20
N ASP A 131 14.30 -17.66 7.78
CA ASP A 131 14.31 -18.69 6.75
C ASP A 131 13.87 -17.95 5.48
N VAL A 132 14.71 -17.94 4.45
CA VAL A 132 14.42 -17.31 3.17
C VAL A 132 13.38 -18.17 2.45
N PRO A 133 12.06 -17.90 2.61
CA PRO A 133 11.09 -18.49 1.73
C PRO A 133 11.00 -17.57 0.52
N GLU A 134 10.72 -18.18 -0.61
CA GLU A 134 10.26 -17.46 -1.81
C GLU A 134 9.27 -16.35 -1.45
N PRO A 135 9.25 -15.21 -2.20
CA PRO A 135 8.33 -14.13 -1.91
C PRO A 135 6.91 -14.70 -1.80
N ASP A 136 6.36 -14.59 -0.59
CA ASP A 136 4.97 -14.97 -0.34
C ASP A 136 4.07 -13.99 -1.08
N LEU A 137 3.61 -14.43 -2.25
CA LEU A 137 2.73 -13.67 -3.12
C LEU A 137 1.26 -13.76 -2.68
N ASP A 138 0.99 -14.40 -1.53
CA ASP A 138 -0.36 -14.55 -1.02
C ASP A 138 -0.87 -13.25 -0.38
N GLU A 139 -1.52 -12.43 -1.18
CA GLU A 139 -2.21 -11.22 -0.69
C GLU A 139 -3.35 -11.55 0.30
N ALA A 140 -3.83 -12.80 0.32
CA ALA A 140 -4.88 -13.24 1.25
C ALA A 140 -4.40 -13.33 2.71
N ALA A 141 -3.07 -13.35 2.92
CA ALA A 141 -2.47 -13.35 4.27
C ALA A 141 -2.43 -11.96 4.93
N LEU A 142 -2.88 -10.89 4.26
CA LEU A 142 -2.94 -9.55 4.85
C LEU A 142 -4.07 -9.45 5.87
N PRO A 143 -3.83 -8.88 7.07
CA PRO A 143 -4.87 -8.71 8.09
C PRO A 143 -6.02 -7.84 7.57
N ASP A 144 -7.25 -8.30 7.71
CA ASP A 144 -8.44 -7.48 7.45
C ASP A 144 -8.65 -6.46 8.58
N LEU A 145 -7.98 -5.30 8.45
CA LEU A 145 -8.09 -4.21 9.43
C LEU A 145 -9.46 -3.55 9.43
N VAL A 146 -10.12 -3.50 8.29
CA VAL A 146 -11.45 -2.88 8.18
C VAL A 146 -12.46 -3.77 8.90
N GLY A 147 -12.40 -5.07 8.70
CA GLY A 147 -13.24 -6.03 9.42
C GLY A 147 -12.98 -6.04 10.92
N ALA A 148 -11.71 -6.03 11.34
CA ALA A 148 -11.35 -5.98 12.76
C ALA A 148 -11.80 -4.68 13.44
N SER A 149 -11.60 -3.52 12.79
CA SER A 149 -12.04 -2.23 13.31
C SER A 149 -13.57 -2.15 13.38
N ARG A 150 -14.27 -2.65 12.35
CA ARG A 150 -15.73 -2.71 12.33
C ARG A 150 -16.27 -3.58 13.45
N SER A 151 -15.71 -4.77 13.65
CA SER A 151 -16.13 -5.68 14.72
C SER A 151 -15.94 -5.06 16.10
N SER A 152 -14.81 -4.37 16.33
CA SER A 152 -14.55 -3.64 17.57
C SER A 152 -15.56 -2.50 17.82
N LEU A 153 -15.90 -1.74 16.78
CA LEU A 153 -16.90 -0.66 16.90
C LEU A 153 -18.29 -1.21 17.19
N ILE A 154 -18.71 -2.30 16.54
CA ILE A 154 -19.99 -2.95 16.78
C ILE A 154 -20.09 -3.41 18.25
N SER A 155 -19.04 -4.10 18.77
CA SER A 155 -19.01 -4.49 20.19
C SER A 155 -19.18 -3.31 21.14
N ARG A 156 -18.49 -2.20 20.87
CA ARG A 156 -18.58 -1.00 21.72
C ARG A 156 -19.95 -0.34 21.64
N VAL A 157 -20.59 -0.34 20.49
CA VAL A 157 -21.97 0.16 20.34
C VAL A 157 -22.93 -0.72 21.14
N ASP A 158 -22.79 -2.04 21.08
CA ASP A 158 -23.62 -2.98 21.84
C ASP A 158 -23.48 -2.78 23.36
N GLU A 159 -22.25 -2.59 23.83
CA GLU A 159 -22.00 -2.29 25.23
C GLU A 159 -22.66 -0.97 25.67
N LEU A 160 -22.56 0.07 24.84
CA LEU A 160 -23.18 1.37 25.11
C LEU A 160 -24.71 1.30 25.08
N GLU A 161 -25.30 0.61 24.11
CA GLU A 161 -26.74 0.40 24.01
C GLU A 161 -27.24 -0.33 25.26
N THR A 162 -26.56 -1.41 25.68
CA THR A 162 -26.90 -2.15 26.89
C THR A 162 -26.80 -1.28 28.15
N ALA A 163 -25.74 -0.44 28.24
CA ALA A 163 -25.56 0.45 29.38
C ALA A 163 -26.61 1.56 29.46
N VAL A 164 -27.09 2.07 28.32
CA VAL A 164 -28.06 3.16 28.25
C VAL A 164 -29.50 2.67 28.43
N THR A 165 -29.84 1.54 27.81
CA THR A 165 -31.21 1.03 27.76
C THR A 165 -31.54 0.02 28.84
N GLY A 166 -30.53 -0.57 29.49
CA GLY A 166 -30.70 -1.66 30.46
C GLY A 166 -31.23 -2.96 29.82
N ALA A 167 -31.35 -2.99 28.50
CA ALA A 167 -31.81 -4.12 27.72
C ALA A 167 -30.65 -4.75 26.94
N PRO A 168 -30.62 -6.09 26.73
CA PRO A 168 -29.62 -6.69 25.86
C PRO A 168 -29.72 -6.08 24.45
N ALA A 169 -28.57 -5.89 23.80
CA ALA A 169 -28.43 -5.24 22.50
C ALA A 169 -29.59 -5.59 21.54
N SER A 170 -30.19 -4.53 20.98
CA SER A 170 -31.40 -4.61 20.16
C SER A 170 -31.25 -5.63 19.01
N SER A 171 -32.35 -6.33 18.69
CA SER A 171 -32.49 -7.22 17.55
C SER A 171 -32.50 -6.49 16.20
N THR A 172 -31.86 -5.32 16.10
CA THR A 172 -31.69 -4.62 14.82
C THR A 172 -30.93 -5.57 13.88
N PRO A 173 -31.47 -5.83 12.67
CA PRO A 173 -30.78 -6.69 11.72
C PRO A 173 -29.36 -6.18 11.46
N ARG A 174 -28.39 -7.06 11.62
CA ARG A 174 -26.97 -6.79 11.37
C ARG A 174 -26.53 -7.52 10.13
N PRO A 175 -25.60 -6.95 9.35
CA PRO A 175 -25.01 -7.73 8.26
C PRO A 175 -24.39 -9.00 8.84
N GLY A 176 -24.54 -10.12 8.14
CA GLY A 176 -23.86 -11.36 8.46
C GLY A 176 -22.35 -11.18 8.53
N THR A 177 -21.62 -12.18 8.99
CA THR A 177 -20.15 -12.19 9.04
C THR A 177 -19.50 -11.99 7.66
N ASP A 178 -20.27 -12.24 6.59
CA ASP A 178 -19.96 -11.99 5.18
C ASP A 178 -20.22 -10.53 4.72
N GLY A 179 -20.75 -9.69 5.61
CA GLY A 179 -21.08 -8.28 5.31
C GLY A 179 -22.38 -8.11 4.54
N VAL A 180 -23.15 -9.17 4.31
CA VAL A 180 -24.40 -9.13 3.54
C VAL A 180 -25.59 -8.87 4.47
N TRP A 181 -26.44 -7.89 4.13
CA TRP A 181 -27.69 -7.61 4.81
C TRP A 181 -28.75 -8.60 4.31
N SER A 182 -29.15 -9.52 5.17
CA SER A 182 -30.28 -10.40 4.88
C SER A 182 -31.54 -9.87 5.54
N GLY A 183 -32.59 -9.64 4.75
CA GLY A 183 -33.92 -9.34 5.25
C GLY A 183 -34.41 -7.90 5.09
N PHE A 184 -33.76 -7.08 4.27
CA PHE A 184 -34.29 -5.77 3.85
C PHE A 184 -34.44 -5.69 2.35
N ASP A 185 -35.67 -5.51 1.89
CA ASP A 185 -35.95 -4.98 0.56
C ASP A 185 -35.62 -3.49 0.58
N PHE A 186 -34.49 -3.10 -0.02
CA PHE A 186 -34.23 -1.71 -0.30
C PHE A 186 -35.17 -1.28 -1.42
N VAL A 187 -36.28 -0.64 -1.07
CA VAL A 187 -37.08 0.12 -2.04
C VAL A 187 -36.34 1.42 -2.28
N ILE A 188 -35.80 1.59 -3.50
CA ILE A 188 -35.26 2.86 -3.99
C ILE A 188 -36.42 3.71 -4.47
#